data_2bab3bc833caa81a950c0e05c92b1b6c
#
_entry.id   2bab3bc833caa81a950c0e05c92b1b6c
#
_cell.length_a   1.000
_cell.length_b   1.000
_cell.length_c   1.000
_cell.angle_alpha   90.00
_cell.angle_beta   90.00
_cell.angle_gamma   90.00
#
_symmetry.space_group_name_H-M   'P 1'
#
loop_
_entity.id
_entity.type
_entity.pdbx_description
1 polymer ?
#
loop_
_entity_poly.entity_id
_entity_poly.type
_entity_poly.pdbx_seq_one_letter_code
_entity_poly.pdbx_strand_id
1 'polypeptide(L)'
;MSIGSGIMKGKRGLIVGLANNRSMAWGIAKSCAEHGAELAITYQGEALKKRVEPLANEIGAMIAGHMDVTDPDSIEAVFQHLEKTWGRLDFLVHAVGFSDKDELTGRYVDTTHDNFMMTMDISVYSFTALVKRAEPMMSNGGSIVTLTYYGSERVMPHYNVMGVAKAALEASVRYLAVDLGPKNIRVNSVSAGPIKTLAASGIGDFRYILKWNEYNSPLR
;
A
#
# COMPACT_ATOMS: atom_id res chain seq x y z
N MET A 1 11.11 -19.23 16.95
CA MET A 1 10.45 -19.05 15.65
C MET A 1 9.00 -19.45 15.82
N SER A 2 8.06 -18.53 15.72
CA SER A 2 6.63 -18.86 15.63
C SER A 2 6.45 -19.56 14.29
N ILE A 3 6.09 -20.83 14.32
CA ILE A 3 5.72 -21.56 13.10
C ILE A 3 4.39 -20.98 12.68
N GLY A 4 4.39 -20.11 11.68
CA GLY A 4 3.18 -19.57 11.10
C GLY A 4 2.21 -20.68 10.72
N SER A 5 0.91 -20.44 10.81
CA SER A 5 -0.14 -21.46 10.59
C SER A 5 -0.16 -22.08 9.18
N GLY A 6 0.69 -21.61 8.26
CA GLY A 6 0.74 -22.08 6.86
C GLY A 6 -0.50 -21.71 6.03
N ILE A 7 -1.36 -20.80 6.53
CA ILE A 7 -2.61 -20.38 5.85
C ILE A 7 -2.38 -19.71 4.49
N MET A 8 -1.17 -19.20 4.27
CA MET A 8 -0.76 -18.59 2.99
C MET A 8 0.08 -19.53 2.12
N LYS A 9 0.23 -20.80 2.52
CA LYS A 9 1.06 -21.77 1.78
C LYS A 9 0.58 -21.92 0.34
N GLY A 10 1.52 -21.75 -0.60
CA GLY A 10 1.26 -21.80 -2.05
C GLY A 10 0.54 -20.58 -2.62
N LYS A 11 0.33 -19.52 -1.83
CA LYS A 11 -0.20 -18.24 -2.29
C LYS A 11 0.91 -17.34 -2.78
N ARG A 12 0.72 -16.70 -3.93
CA ARG A 12 1.63 -15.75 -4.58
C ARG A 12 1.12 -14.33 -4.47
N GLY A 13 1.91 -13.45 -3.90
CA GLY A 13 1.48 -12.08 -3.64
C GLY A 13 2.48 -11.01 -4.07
N LEU A 14 1.96 -9.93 -4.68
CA LEU A 14 2.71 -8.72 -4.95
C LEU A 14 2.47 -7.70 -3.84
N ILE A 15 3.56 -7.16 -3.30
CA ILE A 15 3.51 -6.08 -2.29
C ILE A 15 4.21 -4.84 -2.84
N VAL A 16 3.44 -3.76 -2.96
CA VAL A 16 3.90 -2.46 -3.48
C VAL A 16 3.93 -1.43 -2.36
N GLY A 17 4.99 -0.62 -2.31
CA GLY A 17 5.14 0.47 -1.34
C GLY A 17 6.08 0.16 -0.17
N LEU A 18 6.94 -0.85 -0.29
CA LEU A 18 8.00 -1.09 0.67
C LEU A 18 9.12 -0.04 0.52
N ALA A 19 9.40 0.71 1.57
CA ALA A 19 10.46 1.73 1.60
C ALA A 19 11.60 1.39 2.59
N ASN A 20 11.27 0.77 3.72
CA ASN A 20 12.23 0.35 4.75
C ASN A 20 11.58 -0.61 5.75
N ASN A 21 12.33 -1.03 6.77
CA ASN A 21 11.87 -1.95 7.83
C ASN A 21 10.82 -1.37 8.80
N ARG A 22 10.45 -0.10 8.65
CA ARG A 22 9.36 0.56 9.41
C ARG A 22 8.09 0.73 8.59
N SER A 23 8.13 0.38 7.30
CA SER A 23 6.94 0.42 6.43
C SER A 23 5.89 -0.59 6.89
N MET A 24 4.62 -0.23 6.82
CA MET A 24 3.53 -1.22 7.01
C MET A 24 3.65 -2.36 6.00
N ALA A 25 4.05 -2.06 4.77
CA ALA A 25 4.34 -3.06 3.75
C ALA A 25 5.35 -4.12 4.21
N TRP A 26 6.36 -3.72 5.02
CA TRP A 26 7.31 -4.67 5.59
C TRP A 26 6.67 -5.62 6.59
N GLY A 27 5.89 -5.09 7.53
CA GLY A 27 5.16 -5.92 8.50
C GLY A 27 4.23 -6.92 7.82
N ILE A 28 3.52 -6.48 6.78
CA ILE A 28 2.64 -7.33 5.97
C ILE A 28 3.46 -8.41 5.24
N ALA A 29 4.54 -8.02 4.55
CA ALA A 29 5.40 -8.95 3.83
C ALA A 29 5.95 -10.04 4.74
N LYS A 30 6.52 -9.65 5.88
CA LYS A 30 7.06 -10.56 6.87
C LYS A 30 6.01 -11.54 7.38
N SER A 31 4.84 -11.04 7.76
CA SER A 31 3.74 -11.89 8.22
C SER A 31 3.26 -12.87 7.14
N CYS A 32 3.10 -12.42 5.90
CA CYS A 32 2.71 -13.30 4.79
C CYS A 32 3.76 -14.40 4.53
N ALA A 33 5.05 -14.05 4.55
CA ALA A 33 6.15 -15.02 4.39
C ALA A 33 6.18 -16.04 5.53
N GLU A 34 6.04 -15.61 6.79
CA GLU A 34 5.96 -16.48 7.97
C GLU A 34 4.78 -17.46 7.88
N HIS A 35 3.72 -17.09 7.16
CA HIS A 35 2.56 -17.95 6.92
C HIS A 35 2.64 -18.77 5.61
N GLY A 36 3.78 -18.72 4.92
CA GLY A 36 4.10 -19.60 3.79
C GLY A 36 3.77 -19.02 2.40
N ALA A 37 3.53 -17.71 2.27
CA ALA A 37 3.35 -17.09 0.98
C ALA A 37 4.66 -16.99 0.19
N GLU A 38 4.58 -17.12 -1.14
CA GLU A 38 5.60 -16.68 -2.09
C GLU A 38 5.37 -15.19 -2.40
N LEU A 39 6.38 -14.35 -2.21
CA LEU A 39 6.24 -12.91 -2.31
C LEU A 39 7.08 -12.29 -3.41
N ALA A 40 6.50 -11.32 -4.10
CA ALA A 40 7.19 -10.37 -4.95
C ALA A 40 7.09 -8.96 -4.36
N ILE A 41 8.19 -8.23 -4.36
CA ILE A 41 8.29 -6.89 -3.79
C ILE A 41 8.87 -5.95 -4.86
N THR A 42 8.35 -4.74 -4.91
CA THR A 42 8.84 -3.66 -5.78
C THR A 42 9.58 -2.60 -4.96
N TYR A 43 10.36 -1.79 -5.64
CA TYR A 43 11.01 -0.61 -5.09
C TYR A 43 10.87 0.58 -6.05
N GLN A 44 10.90 1.80 -5.53
CA GLN A 44 10.91 3.02 -6.33
C GLN A 44 12.30 3.66 -6.30
N GLY A 45 13.03 3.57 -7.41
CA GLY A 45 14.36 4.17 -7.56
C GLY A 45 15.48 3.48 -6.76
N GLU A 46 16.71 3.77 -7.16
CA GLU A 46 17.92 3.10 -6.64
C GLU A 46 18.17 3.35 -5.13
N ALA A 47 17.72 4.50 -4.62
CA ALA A 47 17.87 4.82 -3.20
C ALA A 47 17.03 3.89 -2.30
N LEU A 48 15.83 3.53 -2.74
CA LEU A 48 14.98 2.57 -2.01
C LEU A 48 15.40 1.14 -2.31
N LYS A 49 15.87 0.82 -3.50
CA LYS A 49 16.39 -0.51 -3.85
C LYS A 49 17.40 -1.01 -2.81
N LYS A 50 18.40 -0.20 -2.48
CA LYS A 50 19.43 -0.53 -1.49
C LYS A 50 18.88 -0.87 -0.10
N ARG A 51 17.67 -0.39 0.23
CA ARG A 51 17.00 -0.66 1.50
C ARG A 51 16.04 -1.85 1.41
N VAL A 52 15.44 -2.06 0.25
CA VAL A 52 14.43 -3.09 0.01
C VAL A 52 15.04 -4.46 -0.26
N GLU A 53 16.13 -4.52 -1.05
CA GLU A 53 16.79 -5.80 -1.37
C GLU A 53 17.21 -6.62 -0.14
N PRO A 54 17.88 -6.05 0.89
CA PRO A 54 18.20 -6.82 2.10
C PRO A 54 16.97 -7.38 2.81
N LEU A 55 15.87 -6.59 2.85
CA LEU A 55 14.61 -7.01 3.47
C LEU A 55 13.93 -8.11 2.67
N ALA A 56 13.91 -8.02 1.36
CA ALA A 56 13.39 -9.07 0.49
C ALA A 56 14.15 -10.38 0.68
N ASN A 57 15.48 -10.31 0.74
CA ASN A 57 16.34 -11.47 0.98
C ASN A 57 16.09 -12.10 2.37
N GLU A 58 15.84 -11.29 3.42
CA GLU A 58 15.55 -11.78 4.78
C GLU A 58 14.35 -12.74 4.81
N ILE A 59 13.35 -12.49 3.97
CA ILE A 59 12.11 -13.29 3.94
C ILE A 59 11.99 -14.19 2.69
N GLY A 60 13.05 -14.28 1.87
CA GLY A 60 13.04 -15.06 0.65
C GLY A 60 12.09 -14.55 -0.44
N ALA A 61 11.78 -13.25 -0.43
CA ALA A 61 10.91 -12.65 -1.44
C ALA A 61 11.68 -12.30 -2.72
N MET A 62 11.01 -12.44 -3.86
CA MET A 62 11.54 -12.00 -5.16
C MET A 62 11.48 -10.49 -5.27
N ILE A 63 12.51 -9.87 -5.83
CA ILE A 63 12.43 -8.48 -6.31
C ILE A 63 11.80 -8.49 -7.70
N ALA A 64 10.58 -7.97 -7.80
CA ALA A 64 9.84 -7.92 -9.07
C ALA A 64 10.32 -6.80 -10.00
N GLY A 65 10.99 -5.79 -9.47
CA GLY A 65 11.57 -4.71 -10.27
C GLY A 65 11.34 -3.31 -9.68
N HIS A 66 11.81 -2.34 -10.41
CA HIS A 66 11.49 -0.92 -10.18
C HIS A 66 10.02 -0.68 -10.52
N MET A 67 9.31 0.07 -9.66
CA MET A 67 7.95 0.51 -9.94
C MET A 67 7.76 1.94 -9.43
N ASP A 68 7.56 2.85 -10.35
CA ASP A 68 6.97 4.15 -10.09
C ASP A 68 5.48 4.06 -10.47
N VAL A 69 4.61 4.28 -9.51
CA VAL A 69 3.16 4.13 -9.72
C VAL A 69 2.56 5.23 -10.60
N THR A 70 3.33 6.27 -10.91
CA THR A 70 2.97 7.34 -11.86
C THR A 70 3.46 7.04 -13.29
N ASP A 71 4.27 6.02 -13.46
CA ASP A 71 4.81 5.57 -14.74
C ASP A 71 4.16 4.25 -15.17
N PRO A 72 3.23 4.28 -16.16
CA PRO A 72 2.56 3.10 -16.66
C PRO A 72 3.50 2.03 -17.21
N ASP A 73 4.64 2.43 -17.79
CA ASP A 73 5.61 1.50 -18.38
C ASP A 73 6.35 0.72 -17.29
N SER A 74 6.66 1.37 -16.18
CA SER A 74 7.27 0.69 -15.03
C SER A 74 6.31 -0.31 -14.37
N ILE A 75 5.02 0.04 -14.29
CA ILE A 75 3.97 -0.88 -13.83
C ILE A 75 3.90 -2.09 -14.76
N GLU A 76 3.81 -1.84 -16.07
CA GLU A 76 3.73 -2.88 -17.09
C GLU A 76 4.91 -3.86 -17.01
N ALA A 77 6.14 -3.35 -16.91
CA ALA A 77 7.35 -4.16 -16.81
C ALA A 77 7.31 -5.13 -15.62
N VAL A 78 6.85 -4.68 -14.46
CA VAL A 78 6.71 -5.52 -13.28
C VAL A 78 5.67 -6.62 -13.49
N PHE A 79 4.51 -6.30 -14.04
CA PHE A 79 3.47 -7.31 -14.28
C PHE A 79 3.88 -8.32 -15.37
N GLN A 80 4.55 -7.90 -16.42
CA GLN A 80 5.12 -8.82 -17.44
C GLN A 80 6.17 -9.77 -16.81
N HIS A 81 7.00 -9.25 -15.90
CA HIS A 81 7.94 -10.09 -15.18
C HIS A 81 7.22 -11.13 -14.30
N LEU A 82 6.18 -10.74 -13.57
CA LEU A 82 5.38 -11.64 -12.76
C LEU A 82 4.64 -12.68 -13.60
N GLU A 83 4.06 -12.28 -14.72
CA GLU A 83 3.38 -13.19 -15.64
C GLU A 83 4.32 -14.26 -16.17
N LYS A 84 5.50 -13.85 -16.62
CA LYS A 84 6.54 -14.77 -17.12
C LYS A 84 7.06 -15.71 -16.03
N THR A 85 7.18 -15.24 -14.79
CA THR A 85 7.81 -15.99 -13.70
C THR A 85 6.79 -16.87 -12.97
N TRP A 86 5.59 -16.35 -12.73
CA TRP A 86 4.56 -17.02 -11.93
C TRP A 86 3.30 -17.40 -12.72
N GLY A 87 2.95 -16.60 -13.74
CA GLY A 87 1.73 -16.77 -14.54
C GLY A 87 0.43 -16.57 -13.77
N ARG A 88 0.49 -16.31 -12.47
CA ARG A 88 -0.68 -16.06 -11.60
C ARG A 88 -0.33 -15.20 -10.40
N LEU A 89 -1.37 -14.58 -9.83
CA LEU A 89 -1.32 -13.82 -8.58
C LEU A 89 -2.52 -14.21 -7.71
N ASP A 90 -2.29 -14.47 -6.42
CA ASP A 90 -3.36 -14.78 -5.47
C ASP A 90 -3.75 -13.55 -4.63
N PHE A 91 -2.82 -12.60 -4.43
CA PHE A 91 -3.13 -11.36 -3.72
C PHE A 91 -2.21 -10.19 -4.12
N LEU A 92 -2.75 -8.98 -3.95
CA LEU A 92 -2.06 -7.71 -4.15
C LEU A 92 -2.19 -6.85 -2.90
N VAL A 93 -1.08 -6.31 -2.42
CA VAL A 93 -1.05 -5.30 -1.35
C VAL A 93 -0.55 -3.99 -1.91
N HIS A 94 -1.41 -2.98 -1.89
CA HIS A 94 -1.10 -1.61 -2.25
C HIS A 94 -0.87 -0.79 -0.97
N ALA A 95 0.39 -0.49 -0.68
CA ALA A 95 0.81 0.27 0.51
C ALA A 95 1.49 1.58 0.09
N VAL A 96 0.91 2.27 -0.89
CA VAL A 96 1.43 3.51 -1.48
C VAL A 96 0.58 4.70 -1.03
N GLY A 97 1.23 5.82 -0.83
CA GLY A 97 0.60 7.11 -0.58
C GLY A 97 1.67 8.19 -0.44
N PHE A 98 1.42 9.31 -1.07
CA PHE A 98 2.32 10.47 -1.06
C PHE A 98 1.55 11.77 -1.22
N SER A 99 2.03 12.81 -0.58
CA SER A 99 1.66 14.22 -0.78
C SER A 99 2.83 15.10 -0.39
N ASP A 100 2.87 16.33 -0.88
CA ASP A 100 3.86 17.28 -0.42
C ASP A 100 3.61 17.60 1.06
N LYS A 101 4.62 17.33 1.89
CA LYS A 101 4.55 17.52 3.34
C LYS A 101 4.33 18.98 3.74
N ASP A 102 4.80 19.93 2.93
CA ASP A 102 4.71 21.35 3.24
C ASP A 102 3.26 21.85 3.04
N GLU A 103 2.48 21.18 2.19
CA GLU A 103 1.04 21.44 1.99
C GLU A 103 0.12 20.60 2.89
N LEU A 104 0.64 19.68 3.67
CA LEU A 104 -0.13 18.99 4.72
C LEU A 104 -0.33 19.87 5.96
N THR A 105 0.42 20.96 6.09
CA THR A 105 0.26 21.97 7.14
C THR A 105 -0.58 23.14 6.63
N GLY A 106 -1.14 23.94 7.55
CA GLY A 106 -1.97 25.08 7.16
C GLY A 106 -3.42 24.68 6.83
N ARG A 107 -4.07 25.48 5.97
CA ARG A 107 -5.48 25.34 5.62
C ARG A 107 -5.63 24.43 4.38
N TYR A 108 -6.59 23.51 4.41
CA TYR A 108 -6.89 22.68 3.25
C TYR A 108 -7.26 23.49 1.99
N VAL A 109 -7.97 24.62 2.15
CA VAL A 109 -8.40 25.44 1.02
C VAL A 109 -7.23 26.05 0.23
N ASP A 110 -6.04 26.08 0.81
CA ASP A 110 -4.82 26.61 0.18
C ASP A 110 -4.03 25.52 -0.58
N THR A 111 -4.54 24.29 -0.61
CA THR A 111 -3.92 23.17 -1.39
C THR A 111 -3.82 23.56 -2.86
N THR A 112 -2.61 23.47 -3.41
CA THR A 112 -2.39 23.75 -4.83
C THR A 112 -3.00 22.68 -5.74
N HIS A 113 -3.35 23.06 -6.96
CA HIS A 113 -3.84 22.12 -7.98
C HIS A 113 -2.82 21.01 -8.23
N ASP A 114 -1.55 21.36 -8.34
CA ASP A 114 -0.48 20.40 -8.69
C ASP A 114 -0.29 19.35 -7.58
N ASN A 115 -0.25 19.78 -6.31
CA ASN A 115 -0.18 18.82 -5.20
C ASN A 115 -1.46 17.98 -5.06
N PHE A 116 -2.63 18.58 -5.30
CA PHE A 116 -3.89 17.84 -5.31
C PHE A 116 -3.85 16.70 -6.37
N MET A 117 -3.48 17.03 -7.60
CA MET A 117 -3.40 16.06 -8.70
C MET A 117 -2.34 14.99 -8.42
N MET A 118 -1.15 15.37 -7.98
CA MET A 118 -0.08 14.44 -7.61
C MET A 118 -0.51 13.50 -6.47
N THR A 119 -1.15 14.03 -5.43
CA THR A 119 -1.64 13.24 -4.30
C THR A 119 -2.70 12.24 -4.74
N MET A 120 -3.65 12.64 -5.58
CA MET A 120 -4.70 11.77 -6.11
C MET A 120 -4.15 10.72 -7.05
N ASP A 121 -3.20 11.05 -7.90
CA ASP A 121 -2.56 10.10 -8.82
C ASP A 121 -1.80 9.02 -8.03
N ILE A 122 -0.89 9.42 -7.15
CA ILE A 122 -0.05 8.48 -6.40
C ILE A 122 -0.85 7.69 -5.35
N SER A 123 -1.78 8.33 -4.63
CA SER A 123 -2.42 7.71 -3.47
C SER A 123 -3.76 7.05 -3.77
N VAL A 124 -4.37 7.33 -4.93
CA VAL A 124 -5.71 6.82 -5.30
C VAL A 124 -5.68 6.10 -6.65
N TYR A 125 -5.33 6.81 -7.74
CA TYR A 125 -5.41 6.23 -9.07
C TYR A 125 -4.45 5.07 -9.26
N SER A 126 -3.26 5.13 -8.66
CA SER A 126 -2.29 4.04 -8.68
C SER A 126 -2.89 2.72 -8.19
N PHE A 127 -3.78 2.74 -7.19
CA PHE A 127 -4.48 1.55 -6.74
C PHE A 127 -5.34 0.93 -7.85
N THR A 128 -6.13 1.74 -8.53
CA THR A 128 -6.96 1.30 -9.67
C THR A 128 -6.10 0.79 -10.83
N ALA A 129 -5.00 1.47 -11.14
CA ALA A 129 -4.06 1.06 -12.19
C ALA A 129 -3.43 -0.31 -11.89
N LEU A 130 -2.97 -0.53 -10.65
CA LEU A 130 -2.41 -1.82 -10.24
C LEU A 130 -3.45 -2.93 -10.23
N VAL A 131 -4.67 -2.65 -9.77
CA VAL A 131 -5.78 -3.62 -9.79
C VAL A 131 -6.10 -4.06 -11.20
N LYS A 132 -6.17 -3.12 -12.15
CA LYS A 132 -6.40 -3.41 -13.57
C LYS A 132 -5.35 -4.38 -14.14
N ARG A 133 -4.11 -4.29 -13.71
CA ARG A 133 -3.02 -5.17 -14.16
C ARG A 133 -2.99 -6.50 -13.41
N ALA A 134 -3.42 -6.52 -12.14
CA ALA A 134 -3.46 -7.74 -11.33
C ALA A 134 -4.63 -8.66 -11.69
N GLU A 135 -5.78 -8.08 -12.06
CA GLU A 135 -7.01 -8.82 -12.35
C GLU A 135 -6.83 -9.99 -13.33
N PRO A 136 -6.19 -9.84 -14.52
CA PRO A 136 -6.00 -10.95 -15.46
C PRO A 136 -5.18 -12.12 -14.87
N MET A 137 -4.30 -11.84 -13.92
CA MET A 137 -3.47 -12.85 -13.27
C MET A 137 -4.18 -13.57 -12.11
N MET A 138 -5.39 -13.12 -11.72
CA MET A 138 -6.19 -13.68 -10.62
C MET A 138 -7.32 -14.57 -11.14
N SER A 139 -7.03 -15.45 -12.11
CA SER A 139 -8.03 -16.31 -12.77
C SER A 139 -8.78 -17.25 -11.82
N ASN A 140 -8.22 -17.57 -10.66
CA ASN A 140 -8.84 -18.42 -9.64
C ASN A 140 -9.41 -17.63 -8.46
N GLY A 141 -9.74 -16.35 -8.67
CA GLY A 141 -10.07 -15.42 -7.61
C GLY A 141 -8.82 -14.90 -6.90
N GLY A 142 -9.03 -14.03 -5.90
CA GLY A 142 -7.91 -13.43 -5.20
C GLY A 142 -8.32 -12.46 -4.10
N SER A 143 -7.33 -11.77 -3.54
CA SER A 143 -7.54 -10.76 -2.51
C SER A 143 -6.68 -9.54 -2.79
N ILE A 144 -7.30 -8.38 -2.82
CA ILE A 144 -6.63 -7.09 -3.02
C ILE A 144 -6.85 -6.24 -1.78
N VAL A 145 -5.78 -5.67 -1.25
CA VAL A 145 -5.82 -4.86 -0.03
C VAL A 145 -5.06 -3.56 -0.25
N THR A 146 -5.68 -2.46 0.16
CA THR A 146 -4.99 -1.17 0.29
C THR A 146 -5.00 -0.66 1.72
N LEU A 147 -4.23 0.37 2.01
CA LEU A 147 -4.12 0.97 3.34
C LEU A 147 -4.77 2.34 3.36
N THR A 148 -5.73 2.51 4.25
CA THR A 148 -6.40 3.79 4.51
C THR A 148 -6.14 4.29 5.93
N TYR A 149 -6.74 5.40 6.29
CA TYR A 149 -6.60 6.00 7.59
C TYR A 149 -7.87 6.79 7.94
N TYR A 150 -8.17 6.88 9.22
CA TYR A 150 -9.36 7.53 9.78
C TYR A 150 -9.57 8.99 9.31
N GLY A 151 -8.54 9.63 8.77
CA GLY A 151 -8.65 10.92 8.09
C GLY A 151 -9.57 10.94 6.86
N SER A 152 -9.99 9.78 6.35
CA SER A 152 -11.04 9.64 5.33
C SER A 152 -12.44 10.01 5.85
N GLU A 153 -12.70 9.79 7.14
CA GLU A 153 -14.00 9.98 7.78
C GLU A 153 -14.05 11.22 8.70
N ARG A 154 -12.90 11.61 9.26
CA ARG A 154 -12.78 12.72 10.20
C ARG A 154 -11.64 13.63 9.81
N VAL A 155 -11.83 14.93 10.05
CA VAL A 155 -10.76 15.91 9.86
C VAL A 155 -9.66 15.65 10.88
N MET A 156 -8.49 15.32 10.37
CA MET A 156 -7.28 15.12 11.16
C MET A 156 -6.34 16.31 10.97
N PRO A 157 -5.82 16.91 12.05
CA PRO A 157 -4.85 17.98 11.93
C PRO A 157 -3.65 17.58 11.06
N HIS A 158 -3.18 18.49 10.20
CA HIS A 158 -2.00 18.28 9.32
C HIS A 158 -2.11 17.08 8.37
N TYR A 159 -3.34 16.73 7.97
CA TYR A 159 -3.58 15.64 7.03
C TYR A 159 -4.19 16.15 5.70
N ASN A 160 -4.88 17.27 5.72
CA ASN A 160 -5.39 18.04 4.57
C ASN A 160 -5.81 17.17 3.37
N VAL A 161 -5.18 17.37 2.21
CA VAL A 161 -5.50 16.67 0.95
C VAL A 161 -5.36 15.14 1.07
N MET A 162 -4.52 14.63 1.96
CA MET A 162 -4.44 13.18 2.19
C MET A 162 -5.73 12.61 2.77
N GLY A 163 -6.48 13.36 3.58
CA GLY A 163 -7.81 12.95 4.06
C GLY A 163 -8.78 12.77 2.89
N VAL A 164 -8.80 13.73 1.98
CA VAL A 164 -9.62 13.66 0.75
C VAL A 164 -9.18 12.47 -0.12
N ALA A 165 -7.89 12.27 -0.31
CA ALA A 165 -7.36 11.14 -1.06
C ALA A 165 -7.76 9.79 -0.41
N LYS A 166 -7.70 9.67 0.92
CA LYS A 166 -8.12 8.43 1.60
C LYS A 166 -9.62 8.17 1.47
N ALA A 167 -10.47 9.20 1.50
CA ALA A 167 -11.90 9.07 1.22
C ALA A 167 -12.15 8.58 -0.23
N ALA A 168 -11.45 9.15 -1.21
CA ALA A 168 -11.51 8.72 -2.60
C ALA A 168 -10.99 7.28 -2.79
N LEU A 169 -9.91 6.90 -2.10
CA LEU A 169 -9.37 5.54 -2.11
C LEU A 169 -10.39 4.53 -1.57
N GLU A 170 -11.07 4.84 -0.47
CA GLU A 170 -12.12 3.97 0.10
C GLU A 170 -13.34 3.87 -0.83
N ALA A 171 -13.70 4.94 -1.52
CA ALA A 171 -14.69 4.87 -2.58
C ALA A 171 -14.26 3.91 -3.70
N SER A 172 -13.01 4.04 -4.17
CA SER A 172 -12.43 3.17 -5.20
C SER A 172 -12.46 1.69 -4.78
N VAL A 173 -12.18 1.38 -3.51
CA VAL A 173 -12.30 0.01 -2.97
C VAL A 173 -13.71 -0.55 -3.19
N ARG A 174 -14.75 0.24 -2.90
CA ARG A 174 -16.14 -0.21 -3.06
C ARG A 174 -16.51 -0.48 -4.52
N TYR A 175 -16.13 0.42 -5.44
CA TYR A 175 -16.39 0.23 -6.86
C TYR A 175 -15.64 -0.99 -7.42
N LEU A 176 -14.36 -1.11 -7.12
CA LEU A 176 -13.55 -2.25 -7.55
C LEU A 176 -14.04 -3.58 -6.95
N ALA A 177 -14.57 -3.57 -5.71
CA ALA A 177 -15.16 -4.76 -5.12
C ALA A 177 -16.42 -5.24 -5.86
N VAL A 178 -17.23 -4.31 -6.37
CA VAL A 178 -18.39 -4.63 -7.22
C VAL A 178 -17.95 -5.19 -8.57
N ASP A 179 -17.00 -4.53 -9.23
CA ASP A 179 -16.50 -4.93 -10.54
C ASP A 179 -15.87 -6.34 -10.54
N LEU A 180 -15.10 -6.64 -9.48
CA LEU A 180 -14.28 -7.85 -9.40
C LEU A 180 -14.93 -9.00 -8.62
N GLY A 181 -16.00 -8.72 -7.87
CA GLY A 181 -16.75 -9.72 -7.12
C GLY A 181 -17.21 -10.92 -7.95
N PRO A 182 -17.76 -10.73 -9.16
CA PRO A 182 -18.14 -11.84 -10.05
C PRO A 182 -16.99 -12.79 -10.42
N LYS A 183 -15.72 -12.32 -10.31
CA LYS A 183 -14.52 -13.11 -10.55
C LYS A 183 -13.94 -13.73 -9.26
N ASN A 184 -14.66 -13.69 -8.13
CA ASN A 184 -14.20 -14.12 -6.82
C ASN A 184 -12.94 -13.37 -6.32
N ILE A 185 -12.74 -12.14 -6.77
CA ILE A 185 -11.65 -11.26 -6.29
C ILE A 185 -12.24 -10.31 -5.26
N ARG A 186 -11.74 -10.38 -4.03
CA ARG A 186 -12.16 -9.50 -2.94
C ARG A 186 -11.25 -8.27 -2.89
N VAL A 187 -11.85 -7.09 -2.75
CA VAL A 187 -11.11 -5.83 -2.63
C VAL A 187 -11.48 -5.18 -1.30
N ASN A 188 -10.47 -4.88 -0.49
CA ASN A 188 -10.65 -4.35 0.86
C ASN A 188 -9.62 -3.25 1.17
N SER A 189 -9.92 -2.46 2.19
CA SER A 189 -8.95 -1.54 2.79
C SER A 189 -8.78 -1.85 4.27
N VAL A 190 -7.58 -1.61 4.79
CA VAL A 190 -7.28 -1.65 6.22
C VAL A 190 -7.07 -0.22 6.69
N SER A 191 -7.98 0.26 7.57
CA SER A 191 -7.81 1.53 8.26
C SER A 191 -6.86 1.32 9.43
N ALA A 192 -5.59 1.56 9.17
CA ALA A 192 -4.53 1.41 10.17
C ALA A 192 -4.57 2.57 11.16
N GLY A 193 -4.25 2.31 12.42
CA GLY A 193 -3.99 3.34 13.40
C GLY A 193 -2.72 4.14 13.07
N PRO A 194 -2.37 5.16 13.85
CA PRO A 194 -1.16 5.93 13.64
C PRO A 194 0.08 5.06 13.93
N ILE A 195 0.75 4.65 12.87
CA ILE A 195 1.97 3.84 12.92
C ILE A 195 3.17 4.70 12.52
N LYS A 196 4.25 4.61 13.26
CA LYS A 196 5.48 5.39 13.05
C LYS A 196 6.24 4.89 11.82
N THR A 197 5.81 5.31 10.63
CA THR A 197 6.42 5.00 9.34
C THR A 197 7.22 6.17 8.79
N LEU A 198 7.94 5.95 7.68
CA LEU A 198 8.61 7.03 6.95
C LEU A 198 7.59 8.06 6.43
N ALA A 199 6.48 7.61 5.86
CA ALA A 199 5.40 8.48 5.38
C ALA A 199 4.79 9.31 6.53
N ALA A 200 4.56 8.71 7.68
CA ALA A 200 4.01 9.39 8.86
C ALA A 200 4.96 10.46 9.42
N SER A 201 6.27 10.36 9.17
CA SER A 201 7.23 11.39 9.59
C SER A 201 7.08 12.73 8.85
N GLY A 202 6.37 12.74 7.73
CA GLY A 202 6.01 13.96 6.99
C GLY A 202 4.78 14.68 7.54
N ILE A 203 4.02 14.06 8.43
CA ILE A 203 2.83 14.64 9.05
C ILE A 203 3.25 15.52 10.24
N GLY A 204 2.87 16.79 10.24
CA GLY A 204 3.08 17.69 11.38
C GLY A 204 2.42 17.13 12.66
N ASP A 205 3.04 17.36 13.81
CA ASP A 205 2.53 16.92 15.12
C ASP A 205 2.19 15.44 15.26
N PHE A 206 2.77 14.57 14.41
CA PHE A 206 2.53 13.13 14.46
C PHE A 206 2.78 12.53 15.86
N ARG A 207 3.71 13.11 16.63
CA ARG A 207 3.94 12.70 18.03
C ARG A 207 2.73 12.95 18.93
N TYR A 208 1.99 14.03 18.67
CA TYR A 208 0.75 14.31 19.39
C TYR A 208 -0.33 13.29 19.05
N ILE A 209 -0.49 12.96 17.76
CA ILE A 209 -1.43 11.94 17.29
C ILE A 209 -1.13 10.57 17.93
N LEU A 210 0.15 10.17 18.01
CA LEU A 210 0.56 8.94 18.68
C LEU A 210 0.19 8.94 20.16
N LYS A 211 0.51 10.02 20.89
CA LYS A 211 0.17 10.14 22.31
C LYS A 211 -1.33 10.15 22.55
N TRP A 212 -2.10 10.88 21.73
CA TRP A 212 -3.54 10.93 21.83
C TRP A 212 -4.14 9.52 21.68
N ASN A 213 -3.65 8.74 20.70
CA ASN A 213 -4.07 7.35 20.50
C ASN A 213 -3.71 6.46 21.69
N GLU A 214 -2.48 6.58 22.21
CA GLU A 214 -2.02 5.85 23.38
C GLU A 214 -2.93 6.09 24.60
N TYR A 215 -3.32 7.35 24.85
CA TYR A 215 -4.21 7.70 25.96
C TYR A 215 -5.65 7.22 25.78
N ASN A 216 -6.16 7.23 24.54
CA ASN A 216 -7.57 6.96 24.27
C ASN A 216 -7.83 5.52 23.81
N SER A 217 -6.79 4.76 23.49
CA SER A 217 -6.93 3.35 23.11
C SER A 217 -7.19 2.49 24.35
N PRO A 218 -8.27 1.68 24.39
CA PRO A 218 -8.59 0.86 25.56
C PRO A 218 -7.49 -0.13 25.95
N LEU A 219 -6.71 -0.63 24.98
CA LEU A 219 -5.65 -1.61 25.21
C LEU A 219 -4.24 -0.98 25.30
N ARG A 220 -4.12 0.32 25.04
CA ARG A 220 -2.89 1.14 25.10
C ARG A 220 -1.69 0.52 24.42
#